data_8a8508c82f8c126901ee566f9d3b5d60
#
_entry.id   8a8508c82f8c126901ee566f9d3b5d60
#
_cell.length_a   1.000
_cell.length_b   1.000
_cell.length_c   1.000
_cell.angle_alpha   90.00
_cell.angle_beta   90.00
_cell.angle_gamma   90.00
#
_symmetry.space_group_name_H-M   'P 1'
#
loop_
_entity.id
_entity.type
_entity.pdbx_description
1 polymer ?
#
loop_
_entity_poly.entity_id
_entity_poly.type
_entity_poly.pdbx_seq_one_letter_code
_entity_poly.pdbx_strand_id
1 'polypeptide(L)'
;QSDASALDQARQLNVIFGDGQALDEIRKIALDDNALMEQRRAALLSLIEAKDKQLKQVCEKLIYVKGVNMEAIQGLTQFDQDGVAQRIIDRYMQFYPHERPQAIMALVSRPRFAATLLAAVEAGKIPKADFGPAAARQVRAFNDAKLNALLSKVWGEARETSADKLKLVAELKARHTPESFSKADLGKGRVLYAGVCGQCHKLYGEGGALGPDLTGSGRHDINYLIENIVDPSAVVDAAFYLNSITLKDGRVLSGIVGAQSERTLTLRSVGQETAVSYTHLTLPTNREV
;
A
#
# COMPACT_ATOMS: atom_id res chain seq x y z
N GLN A 1 35.73 -6.22 -4.15
CA GLN A 1 34.27 -5.96 -4.34
C GLN A 1 33.55 -7.20 -4.94
N SER A 2 34.22 -8.02 -5.76
CA SER A 2 33.61 -9.24 -6.35
C SER A 2 33.34 -10.36 -5.32
N ASP A 3 34.19 -10.54 -4.32
CA ASP A 3 34.06 -11.60 -3.32
C ASP A 3 32.89 -11.40 -2.35
N ALA A 4 32.60 -10.17 -1.95
CA ALA A 4 31.47 -9.86 -1.05
C ALA A 4 30.10 -10.14 -1.73
N SER A 5 29.97 -9.83 -3.03
CA SER A 5 28.77 -10.10 -3.80
C SER A 5 28.53 -11.59 -4.04
N ALA A 6 29.59 -12.36 -4.29
CA ALA A 6 29.53 -13.82 -4.46
C ALA A 6 29.16 -14.54 -3.14
N LEU A 7 29.68 -14.08 -2.01
CA LEU A 7 29.32 -14.57 -0.68
C LEU A 7 27.85 -14.29 -0.33
N ASP A 8 27.32 -13.10 -0.65
CA ASP A 8 25.91 -12.77 -0.47
C ASP A 8 24.98 -13.63 -1.34
N GLN A 9 25.35 -13.88 -2.59
CA GLN A 9 24.60 -14.76 -3.47
C GLN A 9 24.61 -16.21 -2.99
N ALA A 10 25.76 -16.71 -2.50
CA ALA A 10 25.88 -18.05 -1.92
C ALA A 10 25.02 -18.19 -0.65
N ARG A 11 24.97 -17.16 0.23
CA ARG A 11 24.10 -17.14 1.41
C ARG A 11 22.63 -17.19 1.01
N GLN A 12 22.20 -16.41 0.01
CA GLN A 12 20.83 -16.44 -0.50
C GLN A 12 20.44 -17.80 -1.08
N LEU A 13 21.36 -18.47 -1.79
CA LEU A 13 21.14 -19.83 -2.28
C LEU A 13 20.99 -20.84 -1.12
N ASN A 14 21.83 -20.77 -0.11
CA ASN A 14 21.76 -21.66 1.05
C ASN A 14 20.46 -21.47 1.86
N VAL A 15 19.91 -20.25 1.91
CA VAL A 15 18.59 -19.97 2.51
C VAL A 15 17.47 -20.67 1.75
N ILE A 16 17.53 -20.69 0.42
CA ILE A 16 16.55 -21.38 -0.43
C ILE A 16 16.58 -22.90 -0.20
N PHE A 17 17.74 -23.46 0.16
CA PHE A 17 17.91 -24.87 0.50
C PHE A 17 17.64 -25.19 1.98
N GLY A 18 17.24 -24.21 2.80
CA GLY A 18 16.81 -24.42 4.18
C GLY A 18 17.95 -24.68 5.17
N ASP A 19 19.16 -24.20 4.90
CA ASP A 19 20.29 -24.29 5.82
C ASP A 19 20.04 -23.41 7.06
N GLY A 20 19.86 -24.06 8.20
CA GLY A 20 19.59 -23.38 9.47
C GLY A 20 20.73 -22.44 9.91
N GLN A 21 21.99 -22.76 9.60
CA GLN A 21 23.14 -21.91 9.92
C GLN A 21 23.16 -20.62 9.11
N ALA A 22 22.80 -20.70 7.81
CA ALA A 22 22.68 -19.53 6.94
C ALA A 22 21.59 -18.59 7.46
N LEU A 23 20.43 -19.10 7.92
CA LEU A 23 19.38 -18.30 8.51
C LEU A 23 19.80 -17.61 9.82
N ASP A 24 20.61 -18.31 10.65
CA ASP A 24 21.16 -17.73 11.88
C ASP A 24 22.11 -16.56 11.60
N GLU A 25 22.95 -16.66 10.59
CA GLU A 25 23.83 -15.57 10.17
C GLU A 25 23.02 -14.37 9.63
N ILE A 26 22.03 -14.64 8.78
CA ILE A 26 21.17 -13.59 8.22
C ILE A 26 20.39 -12.88 9.34
N ARG A 27 19.89 -13.60 10.35
CA ARG A 27 19.25 -12.97 11.52
C ARG A 27 20.21 -12.08 12.29
N LYS A 28 21.48 -12.49 12.46
CA LYS A 28 22.50 -11.64 13.10
C LYS A 28 22.70 -10.36 12.31
N ILE A 29 22.83 -10.43 10.96
CA ILE A 29 22.98 -9.23 10.11
C ILE A 29 21.76 -8.31 10.23
N ALA A 30 20.55 -8.85 10.18
CA ALA A 30 19.33 -8.06 10.29
C ALA A 30 19.24 -7.28 11.60
N LEU A 31 19.75 -7.87 12.69
CA LEU A 31 19.69 -7.32 14.05
C LEU A 31 20.95 -6.54 14.46
N ASP A 32 22.02 -6.54 13.66
CA ASP A 32 23.26 -5.83 13.97
C ASP A 32 23.13 -4.34 13.73
N ASP A 33 23.19 -3.54 14.78
CA ASP A 33 23.09 -2.08 14.68
C ASP A 33 24.31 -1.41 14.01
N ASN A 34 25.43 -2.14 13.87
CA ASN A 34 26.63 -1.68 13.18
C ASN A 34 26.66 -2.04 11.69
N ALA A 35 25.77 -2.94 11.23
CA ALA A 35 25.66 -3.30 9.83
C ALA A 35 25.05 -2.16 9.00
N LEU A 36 25.45 -2.07 7.74
CA LEU A 36 24.87 -1.11 6.81
C LEU A 36 23.36 -1.34 6.67
N MET A 37 22.58 -0.24 6.63
CA MET A 37 21.12 -0.32 6.56
C MET A 37 20.63 -1.16 5.37
N GLU A 38 21.30 -1.08 4.23
CA GLU A 38 21.02 -1.90 3.04
C GLU A 38 21.21 -3.40 3.30
N GLN A 39 22.26 -3.76 4.04
CA GLN A 39 22.52 -5.17 4.41
C GLN A 39 21.45 -5.66 5.39
N ARG A 40 21.08 -4.85 6.37
CA ARG A 40 19.99 -5.18 7.31
C ARG A 40 18.67 -5.40 6.60
N ARG A 41 18.35 -4.51 5.63
CA ARG A 41 17.14 -4.62 4.82
C ARG A 41 17.15 -5.89 3.97
N ALA A 42 18.23 -6.17 3.24
CA ALA A 42 18.37 -7.36 2.43
C ALA A 42 18.26 -8.64 3.27
N ALA A 43 18.89 -8.66 4.44
CA ALA A 43 18.81 -9.77 5.39
C ALA A 43 17.36 -9.98 5.87
N LEU A 44 16.64 -8.92 6.25
CA LEU A 44 15.25 -9.03 6.69
C LEU A 44 14.33 -9.53 5.56
N LEU A 45 14.50 -9.05 4.34
CA LEU A 45 13.73 -9.53 3.19
C LEU A 45 13.99 -11.02 2.92
N SER A 46 15.23 -11.48 3.03
CA SER A 46 15.57 -12.91 2.90
C SER A 46 14.89 -13.77 3.99
N LEU A 47 14.80 -13.27 5.24
CA LEU A 47 14.09 -13.97 6.32
C LEU A 47 12.57 -14.03 6.06
N ILE A 48 12.01 -12.95 5.50
CA ILE A 48 10.58 -12.87 5.12
C ILE A 48 10.28 -13.89 4.02
N GLU A 49 11.12 -13.98 2.99
CA GLU A 49 10.97 -14.90 1.88
C GLU A 49 11.12 -16.37 2.31
N ALA A 50 12.11 -16.64 3.15
CA ALA A 50 12.36 -17.97 3.73
C ALA A 50 11.30 -18.39 4.76
N LYS A 51 10.40 -17.50 5.18
CA LYS A 51 9.43 -17.72 6.27
C LYS A 51 10.12 -18.24 7.54
N ASP A 52 11.21 -17.58 7.91
CA ASP A 52 12.03 -17.98 9.05
C ASP A 52 11.20 -18.15 10.33
N LYS A 53 11.49 -19.18 11.11
CA LYS A 53 10.75 -19.52 12.34
C LYS A 53 10.78 -18.40 13.40
N GLN A 54 11.84 -17.59 13.40
CA GLN A 54 12.01 -16.47 14.32
C GLN A 54 11.65 -15.12 13.70
N LEU A 55 11.12 -15.11 12.45
CA LEU A 55 10.80 -13.90 11.71
C LEU A 55 9.95 -12.92 12.54
N LYS A 56 8.91 -13.41 13.23
CA LYS A 56 8.05 -12.56 14.05
C LYS A 56 8.84 -11.77 15.08
N GLN A 57 9.71 -12.46 15.82
CA GLN A 57 10.52 -11.84 16.87
C GLN A 57 11.53 -10.83 16.31
N VAL A 58 12.12 -11.14 15.15
CA VAL A 58 13.02 -10.22 14.43
C VAL A 58 12.24 -8.97 14.00
N CYS A 59 11.09 -9.13 13.35
CA CYS A 59 10.26 -8.01 12.92
C CYS A 59 9.73 -7.17 14.10
N GLU A 60 9.36 -7.80 15.22
CA GLU A 60 8.93 -7.09 16.43
C GLU A 60 10.02 -6.18 17.01
N LYS A 61 11.28 -6.52 16.83
CA LYS A 61 12.42 -5.64 17.21
C LYS A 61 12.64 -4.55 16.16
N LEU A 62 12.62 -4.92 14.88
CA LEU A 62 12.99 -4.03 13.78
C LEU A 62 11.92 -3.01 13.41
N ILE A 63 10.67 -3.19 13.84
CA ILE A 63 9.61 -2.16 13.64
C ILE A 63 9.97 -0.82 14.31
N TYR A 64 10.89 -0.81 15.25
CA TYR A 64 11.38 0.40 15.95
C TYR A 64 12.59 1.03 15.25
N VAL A 65 13.16 0.38 14.24
CA VAL A 65 14.39 0.80 13.57
C VAL A 65 14.04 1.47 12.26
N LYS A 66 14.31 2.77 12.16
CA LYS A 66 14.10 3.55 10.93
C LYS A 66 14.93 2.99 9.78
N GLY A 67 14.32 2.88 8.61
CA GLY A 67 14.97 2.36 7.40
C GLY A 67 14.77 0.86 7.14
N VAL A 68 14.28 0.09 8.14
CA VAL A 68 13.85 -1.31 7.99
C VAL A 68 12.49 -1.59 8.62
N ASN A 69 11.87 -0.56 9.21
CA ASN A 69 10.57 -0.64 9.87
C ASN A 69 9.45 -1.07 8.90
N MET A 70 9.48 -0.64 7.64
CA MET A 70 8.45 -1.01 6.66
C MET A 70 8.56 -2.47 6.23
N GLU A 71 9.75 -2.99 6.03
CA GLU A 71 9.99 -4.41 5.79
C GLU A 71 9.60 -5.24 7.03
N ALA A 72 9.88 -4.75 8.24
CA ALA A 72 9.44 -5.41 9.47
C ALA A 72 7.90 -5.48 9.58
N ILE A 73 7.18 -4.42 9.20
CA ILE A 73 5.72 -4.43 9.11
C ILE A 73 5.26 -5.47 8.08
N GLN A 74 5.87 -5.51 6.91
CA GLN A 74 5.56 -6.52 5.88
C GLN A 74 5.75 -7.96 6.42
N GLY A 75 6.84 -8.22 7.13
CA GLY A 75 7.08 -9.51 7.77
C GLY A 75 6.02 -9.84 8.83
N LEU A 76 5.62 -8.86 9.66
CA LEU A 76 4.59 -9.03 10.68
C LEU A 76 3.22 -9.38 10.08
N THR A 77 2.88 -8.87 8.89
CA THR A 77 1.60 -9.21 8.26
C THR A 77 1.45 -10.68 7.86
N GLN A 78 2.53 -11.45 7.85
CA GLN A 78 2.44 -12.90 7.63
C GLN A 78 1.79 -13.64 8.82
N PHE A 79 1.76 -13.02 10.00
CA PHE A 79 1.24 -13.63 11.23
C PHE A 79 -0.15 -13.09 11.56
N ASP A 80 -1.19 -13.91 11.34
CA ASP A 80 -2.57 -13.57 11.71
C ASP A 80 -2.79 -13.84 13.22
N GLN A 81 -2.19 -13.01 14.06
CA GLN A 81 -2.22 -13.15 15.51
C GLN A 81 -2.66 -11.87 16.18
N ASP A 82 -3.29 -12.02 17.35
CA ASP A 82 -3.66 -10.89 18.19
C ASP A 82 -2.43 -10.06 18.58
N GLY A 83 -2.60 -8.76 18.63
CA GLY A 83 -1.56 -7.80 18.99
C GLY A 83 -0.66 -7.34 17.84
N VAL A 84 -0.60 -8.04 16.70
CA VAL A 84 0.25 -7.61 15.57
C VAL A 84 -0.21 -6.26 15.04
N ALA A 85 -1.49 -6.11 14.70
CA ALA A 85 -2.04 -4.84 14.21
C ALA A 85 -1.90 -3.73 15.26
N GLN A 86 -2.17 -4.04 16.53
CA GLN A 86 -2.04 -3.06 17.61
C GLN A 86 -0.60 -2.54 17.73
N ARG A 87 0.41 -3.40 17.59
CA ARG A 87 1.81 -3.00 17.63
C ARG A 87 2.18 -2.02 16.52
N ILE A 88 1.64 -2.22 15.31
CA ILE A 88 1.84 -1.31 14.18
C ILE A 88 1.15 0.04 14.49
N ILE A 89 -0.08 0.00 14.98
CA ILE A 89 -0.88 1.18 15.33
C ILE A 89 -0.21 2.01 16.43
N ASP A 90 0.34 1.38 17.46
CA ASP A 90 1.01 2.08 18.57
C ASP A 90 2.27 2.85 18.10
N ARG A 91 2.84 2.46 16.97
CA ARG A 91 3.99 3.13 16.36
C ARG A 91 3.62 4.09 15.24
N TYR A 92 2.38 4.09 14.78
CA TYR A 92 1.95 4.75 13.55
C TYR A 92 2.37 6.22 13.46
N MET A 93 2.17 6.99 14.51
CA MET A 93 2.51 8.42 14.53
C MET A 93 4.02 8.70 14.49
N GLN A 94 4.85 7.70 14.71
CA GLN A 94 6.32 7.79 14.65
C GLN A 94 6.87 7.45 13.27
N PHE A 95 6.04 6.90 12.36
CA PHE A 95 6.41 6.68 10.98
C PHE A 95 6.50 8.00 10.23
N TYR A 96 7.44 8.09 9.31
CA TYR A 96 7.50 9.25 8.42
C TYR A 96 6.22 9.36 7.58
N PRO A 97 5.81 10.57 7.18
CA PRO A 97 4.59 10.75 6.37
C PRO A 97 4.54 9.87 5.11
N HIS A 98 5.68 9.64 4.45
CA HIS A 98 5.77 8.80 3.26
C HIS A 98 5.67 7.29 3.55
N GLU A 99 5.90 6.84 4.79
CA GLU A 99 5.78 5.45 5.22
C GLU A 99 4.34 5.08 5.60
N ARG A 100 3.55 6.06 6.06
CA ARG A 100 2.18 5.85 6.58
C ARG A 100 1.24 5.14 5.60
N PRO A 101 1.22 5.50 4.29
CA PRO A 101 0.37 4.79 3.33
C PRO A 101 0.67 3.29 3.26
N GLN A 102 1.96 2.90 3.30
CA GLN A 102 2.37 1.50 3.31
C GLN A 102 1.94 0.79 4.60
N ALA A 103 2.06 1.45 5.76
CA ALA A 103 1.59 0.90 7.03
C ALA A 103 0.06 0.70 7.05
N ILE A 104 -0.72 1.64 6.47
CA ILE A 104 -2.17 1.48 6.30
C ILE A 104 -2.48 0.27 5.42
N MET A 105 -1.80 0.11 4.27
CA MET A 105 -2.02 -1.03 3.38
C MET A 105 -1.66 -2.36 4.05
N ALA A 106 -0.64 -2.40 4.88
CA ALA A 106 -0.32 -3.57 5.71
C ALA A 106 -1.44 -3.89 6.71
N LEU A 107 -2.01 -2.87 7.36
CA LEU A 107 -3.11 -3.02 8.31
C LEU A 107 -4.44 -3.42 7.66
N VAL A 108 -4.66 -3.15 6.37
CA VAL A 108 -5.85 -3.64 5.64
C VAL A 108 -5.58 -4.94 4.86
N SER A 109 -4.46 -5.62 5.07
CA SER A 109 -4.17 -6.88 4.38
C SER A 109 -4.94 -8.08 4.95
N ARG A 110 -5.51 -7.96 6.16
CA ARG A 110 -6.27 -9.00 6.84
C ARG A 110 -7.54 -8.44 7.48
N PRO A 111 -8.65 -9.19 7.52
CA PRO A 111 -9.89 -8.74 8.17
C PRO A 111 -9.69 -8.32 9.63
N ARG A 112 -8.97 -9.11 10.42
CA ARG A 112 -8.65 -8.82 11.83
C ARG A 112 -7.87 -7.53 12.00
N PHE A 113 -6.88 -7.30 11.16
CA PHE A 113 -6.07 -6.08 11.22
C PHE A 113 -6.87 -4.86 10.79
N ALA A 114 -7.71 -5.00 9.76
CA ALA A 114 -8.61 -3.96 9.30
C ALA A 114 -9.61 -3.54 10.38
N ALA A 115 -10.17 -4.49 11.14
CA ALA A 115 -11.03 -4.19 12.27
C ALA A 115 -10.31 -3.35 13.34
N THR A 116 -9.07 -3.74 13.69
CA THR A 116 -8.25 -3.02 14.68
C THR A 116 -7.89 -1.62 14.16
N LEU A 117 -7.55 -1.50 12.88
CA LEU A 117 -7.28 -0.21 12.23
C LEU A 117 -8.49 0.71 12.25
N LEU A 118 -9.66 0.22 11.83
CA LEU A 118 -10.88 1.03 11.81
C LEU A 118 -11.26 1.51 13.21
N ALA A 119 -11.13 0.67 14.24
CA ALA A 119 -11.31 1.08 15.62
C ALA A 119 -10.29 2.15 16.06
N ALA A 120 -9.05 2.07 15.60
CA ALA A 120 -8.03 3.08 15.89
C ALA A 120 -8.31 4.42 15.18
N VAL A 121 -8.84 4.39 13.95
CA VAL A 121 -9.28 5.59 13.24
C VAL A 121 -10.49 6.21 13.94
N GLU A 122 -11.47 5.40 14.35
CA GLU A 122 -12.63 5.86 15.11
C GLU A 122 -12.22 6.54 16.44
N ALA A 123 -11.25 5.97 17.13
CA ALA A 123 -10.71 6.50 18.38
C ALA A 123 -9.76 7.71 18.17
N GLY A 124 -9.50 8.14 16.94
CA GLY A 124 -8.59 9.25 16.63
C GLY A 124 -7.10 8.95 16.83
N LYS A 125 -6.71 7.69 17.07
CA LYS A 125 -5.30 7.28 17.19
C LYS A 125 -4.58 7.34 15.84
N ILE A 126 -5.30 7.09 14.76
CA ILE A 126 -4.84 7.24 13.38
C ILE A 126 -5.70 8.33 12.73
N PRO A 127 -5.07 9.34 12.09
CA PRO A 127 -5.82 10.38 11.41
C PRO A 127 -6.73 9.80 10.32
N LYS A 128 -8.01 10.20 10.30
CA LYS A 128 -8.95 9.76 9.25
C LYS A 128 -8.45 10.09 7.84
N ALA A 129 -7.72 11.19 7.68
CA ALA A 129 -7.15 11.61 6.40
C ALA A 129 -6.11 10.61 5.84
N ASP A 130 -5.47 9.82 6.72
CA ASP A 130 -4.49 8.81 6.31
C ASP A 130 -5.17 7.52 5.81
N PHE A 131 -6.46 7.32 6.14
CA PHE A 131 -7.27 6.20 5.68
C PHE A 131 -7.96 6.56 4.35
N GLY A 132 -7.26 6.31 3.25
CA GLY A 132 -7.69 6.72 1.92
C GLY A 132 -8.64 5.72 1.21
N PRO A 133 -9.10 6.09 -0.01
CA PRO A 133 -10.03 5.25 -0.81
C PRO A 133 -9.50 3.86 -1.13
N ALA A 134 -8.17 3.71 -1.32
CA ALA A 134 -7.54 2.41 -1.57
C ALA A 134 -7.72 1.45 -0.39
N ALA A 135 -7.50 1.94 0.84
CA ALA A 135 -7.72 1.16 2.05
C ALA A 135 -9.20 0.79 2.24
N ALA A 136 -10.13 1.73 1.94
CA ALA A 136 -11.56 1.47 2.01
C ALA A 136 -12.00 0.36 1.02
N ARG A 137 -11.50 0.39 -0.22
CA ARG A 137 -11.75 -0.67 -1.21
C ARG A 137 -11.20 -2.02 -0.74
N GLN A 138 -9.99 -2.04 -0.20
CA GLN A 138 -9.38 -3.26 0.35
C GLN A 138 -10.23 -3.87 1.46
N VAL A 139 -10.74 -3.05 2.38
CA VAL A 139 -11.64 -3.52 3.45
C VAL A 139 -12.94 -4.11 2.87
N ARG A 140 -13.52 -3.46 1.86
CA ARG A 140 -14.73 -3.99 1.19
C ARG A 140 -14.49 -5.30 0.47
N ALA A 141 -13.29 -5.51 -0.08
CA ALA A 141 -12.94 -6.75 -0.79
C ALA A 141 -12.95 -7.99 0.12
N PHE A 142 -12.92 -7.82 1.45
CA PHE A 142 -13.13 -8.93 2.39
C PHE A 142 -14.55 -9.49 2.38
N ASN A 143 -15.54 -8.75 1.87
CA ASN A 143 -16.95 -9.11 1.87
C ASN A 143 -17.50 -9.47 3.27
N ASP A 144 -16.95 -8.87 4.31
CA ASP A 144 -17.35 -9.03 5.70
C ASP A 144 -18.36 -7.94 6.09
N ALA A 145 -19.59 -8.35 6.44
CA ALA A 145 -20.65 -7.41 6.77
C ALA A 145 -20.33 -6.53 8.01
N LYS A 146 -19.62 -7.08 9.01
CA LYS A 146 -19.25 -6.34 10.22
C LYS A 146 -18.18 -5.30 9.91
N LEU A 147 -17.18 -5.66 9.11
CA LEU A 147 -16.16 -4.73 8.65
C LEU A 147 -16.76 -3.62 7.78
N ASN A 148 -17.68 -3.97 6.89
CA ASN A 148 -18.35 -3.00 6.03
C ASN A 148 -19.20 -2.01 6.86
N ALA A 149 -19.92 -2.49 7.88
CA ALA A 149 -20.65 -1.61 8.79
C ALA A 149 -19.71 -0.67 9.58
N LEU A 150 -18.59 -1.19 10.08
CA LEU A 150 -17.59 -0.36 10.77
C LEU A 150 -16.92 0.64 9.81
N LEU A 151 -16.59 0.23 8.59
CA LEU A 151 -16.07 1.11 7.55
C LEU A 151 -17.05 2.24 7.25
N SER A 152 -18.34 1.95 7.04
CA SER A 152 -19.35 2.97 6.77
C SER A 152 -19.46 3.98 7.93
N LYS A 153 -19.37 3.51 9.18
CA LYS A 153 -19.38 4.37 10.36
C LYS A 153 -18.16 5.31 10.41
N VAL A 154 -16.98 4.79 10.14
CA VAL A 154 -15.70 5.53 10.30
C VAL A 154 -15.41 6.43 9.10
N TRP A 155 -15.57 5.89 7.91
CA TRP A 155 -15.18 6.56 6.67
C TRP A 155 -16.34 7.23 5.95
N GLY A 156 -17.55 6.73 6.13
CA GLY A 156 -18.78 7.14 5.47
C GLY A 156 -19.10 6.30 4.25
N GLU A 157 -20.35 6.34 3.82
CA GLU A 157 -20.77 5.73 2.55
C GLU A 157 -20.54 6.75 1.43
N ALA A 158 -19.48 6.59 0.68
CA ALA A 158 -19.37 7.21 -0.63
C ALA A 158 -20.16 6.36 -1.63
N ARG A 159 -21.47 6.27 -1.46
CA ARG A 159 -22.43 5.87 -2.48
C ARG A 159 -22.99 7.13 -3.10
N GLU A 160 -22.15 7.82 -3.89
CA GLU A 160 -22.70 8.74 -4.88
C GLU A 160 -23.31 7.89 -5.99
N THR A 161 -24.58 8.08 -6.23
CA THR A 161 -25.24 7.53 -7.40
C THR A 161 -24.69 8.20 -8.65
N SER A 162 -24.79 7.57 -9.80
CA SER A 162 -24.36 8.18 -11.07
C SER A 162 -25.00 9.58 -11.30
N ALA A 163 -26.25 9.76 -10.84
CA ALA A 163 -26.97 11.03 -10.92
C ALA A 163 -26.35 12.10 -9.99
N ASP A 164 -25.91 11.72 -8.79
CA ASP A 164 -25.28 12.66 -7.84
C ASP A 164 -23.92 13.12 -8.37
N LYS A 165 -23.15 12.24 -9.00
CA LYS A 165 -21.88 12.60 -9.64
C LYS A 165 -22.11 13.58 -10.80
N LEU A 166 -23.09 13.33 -11.63
CA LEU A 166 -23.43 14.26 -12.74
C LEU A 166 -23.84 15.64 -12.21
N LYS A 167 -24.63 15.69 -11.15
CA LYS A 167 -25.01 16.94 -10.50
C LYS A 167 -23.79 17.67 -9.95
N LEU A 168 -22.90 16.97 -9.23
CA LEU A 168 -21.67 17.53 -8.70
C LEU A 168 -20.75 18.05 -9.82
N VAL A 169 -20.61 17.31 -10.92
CA VAL A 169 -19.86 17.77 -12.10
C VAL A 169 -20.44 19.08 -12.64
N ALA A 170 -21.76 19.17 -12.79
CA ALA A 170 -22.43 20.39 -13.27
C ALA A 170 -22.21 21.58 -12.31
N GLU A 171 -22.33 21.36 -11.02
CA GLU A 171 -22.09 22.39 -9.99
C GLU A 171 -20.64 22.88 -10.01
N LEU A 172 -19.67 21.96 -10.11
CA LEU A 172 -18.26 22.32 -10.16
C LEU A 172 -17.91 23.07 -11.45
N LYS A 173 -18.45 22.66 -12.60
CA LYS A 173 -18.26 23.37 -13.86
C LYS A 173 -18.81 24.80 -13.81
N ALA A 174 -19.96 25.00 -13.20
CA ALA A 174 -20.56 26.33 -13.04
C ALA A 174 -19.75 27.22 -12.08
N ARG A 175 -19.09 26.65 -11.09
CA ARG A 175 -18.29 27.38 -10.07
C ARG A 175 -16.89 27.73 -10.56
N HIS A 176 -16.26 26.88 -11.36
CA HIS A 176 -14.87 27.01 -11.78
C HIS A 176 -14.77 27.59 -13.19
N THR A 177 -14.74 28.92 -13.26
CA THR A 177 -14.53 29.69 -14.48
C THR A 177 -13.06 30.09 -14.65
N PRO A 178 -12.61 30.50 -15.86
CA PRO A 178 -11.26 31.02 -16.07
C PRO A 178 -10.87 32.12 -15.07
N GLU A 179 -11.82 33.00 -14.69
CA GLU A 179 -11.58 34.08 -13.72
C GLU A 179 -11.34 33.53 -12.32
N SER A 180 -11.99 32.42 -11.94
CA SER A 180 -11.76 31.79 -10.62
C SER A 180 -10.36 31.22 -10.52
N PHE A 181 -9.80 30.70 -11.62
CA PHE A 181 -8.45 30.14 -11.66
C PHE A 181 -7.36 31.20 -11.64
N SER A 182 -7.59 32.38 -12.19
CA SER A 182 -6.61 33.48 -12.16
C SER A 182 -6.26 33.93 -10.73
N LYS A 183 -7.16 33.64 -9.77
CA LYS A 183 -7.01 33.96 -8.32
C LYS A 183 -6.56 32.76 -7.49
N ALA A 184 -6.33 31.60 -8.10
CA ALA A 184 -5.97 30.39 -7.38
C ALA A 184 -4.55 30.47 -6.80
N ASP A 185 -4.40 29.98 -5.57
CA ASP A 185 -3.09 29.80 -4.94
C ASP A 185 -2.45 28.50 -5.47
N LEU A 186 -1.56 28.68 -6.45
CA LEU A 186 -0.87 27.55 -7.10
C LEU A 186 0.03 26.78 -6.14
N GLY A 187 0.60 27.45 -5.15
CA GLY A 187 1.43 26.80 -4.12
C GLY A 187 0.63 25.84 -3.26
N LYS A 188 -0.53 26.28 -2.76
CA LYS A 188 -1.46 25.41 -2.04
C LYS A 188 -1.99 24.29 -2.92
N GLY A 189 -2.29 24.56 -4.18
CA GLY A 189 -2.70 23.57 -5.17
C GLY A 189 -1.67 22.44 -5.33
N ARG A 190 -0.37 22.80 -5.43
CA ARG A 190 0.72 21.82 -5.49
C ARG A 190 0.80 20.95 -4.23
N VAL A 191 0.66 21.54 -3.05
CA VAL A 191 0.67 20.80 -1.78
C VAL A 191 -0.51 19.83 -1.71
N LEU A 192 -1.71 20.26 -2.09
CA LEU A 192 -2.89 19.40 -2.15
C LEU A 192 -2.73 18.26 -3.15
N TYR A 193 -2.23 18.57 -4.36
CA TYR A 193 -1.93 17.54 -5.36
C TYR A 193 -0.96 16.49 -4.81
N ALA A 194 0.16 16.91 -4.24
CA ALA A 194 1.18 16.02 -3.70
C ALA A 194 0.61 15.10 -2.59
N GLY A 195 -0.24 15.64 -1.72
CA GLY A 195 -0.84 14.88 -0.62
C GLY A 195 -1.96 13.94 -1.03
N VAL A 196 -2.72 14.27 -2.06
CA VAL A 196 -3.94 13.52 -2.44
C VAL A 196 -3.74 12.69 -3.70
N CYS A 197 -3.21 13.30 -4.77
CA CYS A 197 -3.11 12.68 -6.09
C CYS A 197 -1.71 12.12 -6.35
N GLY A 198 -0.68 12.82 -5.89
CA GLY A 198 0.72 12.52 -6.15
C GLY A 198 1.21 11.21 -5.53
N GLN A 199 0.48 10.61 -4.60
CA GLN A 199 0.79 9.28 -4.08
C GLN A 199 0.64 8.19 -5.15
N CYS A 200 -0.30 8.37 -6.07
CA CYS A 200 -0.60 7.40 -7.12
C CYS A 200 -0.22 7.88 -8.51
N HIS A 201 -0.32 9.19 -8.77
CA HIS A 201 -0.11 9.78 -10.08
C HIS A 201 1.19 10.55 -10.18
N LYS A 202 1.89 10.37 -11.28
CA LYS A 202 3.03 11.19 -11.67
C LYS A 202 2.55 12.47 -12.36
N LEU A 203 3.19 13.61 -12.03
CA LEU A 203 3.00 14.88 -12.73
C LEU A 203 4.36 15.57 -12.83
N TYR A 204 4.80 15.90 -14.05
CA TYR A 204 6.12 16.48 -14.34
C TYR A 204 7.31 15.69 -13.75
N GLY A 205 7.20 14.37 -13.76
CA GLY A 205 8.24 13.48 -13.24
C GLY A 205 8.19 13.23 -11.73
N GLU A 206 7.40 14.00 -10.97
CA GLU A 206 7.20 13.84 -9.52
C GLU A 206 5.94 13.04 -9.21
N GLY A 207 5.99 12.18 -8.18
CA GLY A 207 4.86 11.40 -7.69
C GLY A 207 4.95 9.91 -7.96
N GLY A 208 3.87 9.19 -7.60
CA GLY A 208 3.76 7.73 -7.73
C GLY A 208 3.45 7.28 -9.15
N ALA A 209 3.72 6.00 -9.42
CA ALA A 209 3.48 5.36 -10.71
C ALA A 209 2.35 4.30 -10.63
N LEU A 210 1.50 4.39 -9.63
CA LEU A 210 0.37 3.47 -9.47
C LEU A 210 -0.79 3.83 -10.41
N GLY A 211 -1.04 5.13 -10.61
CA GLY A 211 -1.99 5.65 -11.58
C GLY A 211 -1.30 6.13 -12.86
N PRO A 212 -2.10 6.52 -13.87
CA PRO A 212 -1.57 7.14 -15.09
C PRO A 212 -0.73 8.38 -14.81
N ASP A 213 0.28 8.61 -15.65
CA ASP A 213 1.03 9.87 -15.66
C ASP A 213 0.12 10.99 -16.19
N LEU A 214 -0.09 12.02 -15.37
CA LEU A 214 -0.99 13.13 -15.69
C LEU A 214 -0.28 14.27 -16.44
N THR A 215 1.02 14.17 -16.70
CA THR A 215 1.80 15.22 -17.38
C THR A 215 1.25 15.55 -18.76
N GLY A 216 0.86 14.53 -19.54
CA GLY A 216 0.31 14.65 -20.88
C GLY A 216 -1.22 14.63 -20.97
N SER A 217 -1.94 14.51 -19.85
CA SER A 217 -3.40 14.45 -19.84
C SER A 217 -4.05 15.79 -20.25
N GLY A 218 -5.35 15.78 -20.54
CA GLY A 218 -6.14 16.96 -20.92
C GLY A 218 -6.29 18.04 -19.86
N ARG A 219 -5.24 18.30 -19.08
CA ARG A 219 -5.23 19.21 -17.91
C ARG A 219 -5.46 20.68 -18.25
N HIS A 220 -5.47 21.07 -19.52
CA HIS A 220 -5.85 22.40 -19.97
C HIS A 220 -7.37 22.53 -20.19
N ASP A 221 -8.09 21.40 -20.18
CA ASP A 221 -9.55 21.37 -20.24
C ASP A 221 -10.12 21.14 -18.84
N ILE A 222 -10.73 22.18 -18.30
CA ILE A 222 -11.34 22.12 -16.96
C ILE A 222 -12.50 21.12 -16.90
N ASN A 223 -13.24 20.93 -17.98
CA ASN A 223 -14.35 19.98 -18.02
C ASN A 223 -13.82 18.56 -17.93
N TYR A 224 -12.76 18.25 -18.68
CA TYR A 224 -12.06 16.98 -18.59
C TYR A 224 -11.52 16.73 -17.18
N LEU A 225 -10.89 17.73 -16.55
CA LEU A 225 -10.35 17.58 -15.19
C LEU A 225 -11.46 17.32 -14.18
N ILE A 226 -12.56 18.09 -14.19
CA ILE A 226 -13.66 17.93 -13.25
C ILE A 226 -14.29 16.54 -13.41
N GLU A 227 -14.56 16.09 -14.63
CA GLU A 227 -15.14 14.76 -14.88
C GLU A 227 -14.26 13.64 -14.34
N ASN A 228 -12.96 13.67 -14.62
CA ASN A 228 -12.02 12.64 -14.18
C ASN A 228 -11.71 12.70 -12.67
N ILE A 229 -11.81 13.86 -12.03
CA ILE A 229 -11.65 14.00 -10.58
C ILE A 229 -12.89 13.47 -9.85
N VAL A 230 -14.09 13.77 -10.34
CA VAL A 230 -15.36 13.37 -9.70
C VAL A 230 -15.67 11.90 -9.96
N ASP A 231 -15.38 11.40 -11.16
CA ASP A 231 -15.61 10.01 -11.52
C ASP A 231 -14.38 9.35 -12.17
N PRO A 232 -13.30 9.12 -11.40
CA PRO A 232 -12.04 8.58 -11.91
C PRO A 232 -12.17 7.15 -12.44
N SER A 233 -13.28 6.47 -12.15
CA SER A 233 -13.55 5.10 -12.60
C SER A 233 -14.45 5.04 -13.84
N ALA A 234 -14.94 6.17 -14.36
CA ALA A 234 -15.81 6.20 -15.54
C ALA A 234 -15.08 5.71 -16.80
N VAL A 235 -13.81 6.07 -16.96
CA VAL A 235 -12.95 5.62 -18.06
C VAL A 235 -11.56 5.32 -17.51
N VAL A 236 -11.23 4.04 -17.34
CA VAL A 236 -9.92 3.59 -16.83
C VAL A 236 -9.32 2.60 -17.82
N ASP A 237 -8.06 2.82 -18.19
CA ASP A 237 -7.30 1.85 -18.97
C ASP A 237 -7.12 0.56 -18.16
N ALA A 238 -7.26 -0.59 -18.81
CA ALA A 238 -7.11 -1.91 -18.20
C ALA A 238 -5.77 -2.10 -17.47
N ALA A 239 -4.71 -1.41 -17.90
CA ALA A 239 -3.41 -1.40 -17.24
C ALA A 239 -3.44 -0.81 -15.82
N PHE A 240 -4.50 -0.08 -15.47
CA PHE A 240 -4.68 0.55 -14.15
C PHE A 240 -5.84 -0.06 -13.36
N TYR A 241 -6.39 -1.19 -13.78
CA TYR A 241 -7.42 -1.87 -13.00
C TYR A 241 -6.85 -2.37 -11.67
N LEU A 242 -7.53 -1.99 -10.60
CA LEU A 242 -7.23 -2.52 -9.27
C LEU A 242 -7.72 -3.97 -9.18
N ASN A 243 -6.83 -4.87 -8.83
CA ASN A 243 -7.15 -6.27 -8.62
C ASN A 243 -7.01 -6.60 -7.14
N SER A 244 -7.97 -7.37 -6.60
CA SER A 244 -7.89 -7.94 -5.26
C SER A 244 -7.60 -9.42 -5.35
N ILE A 245 -6.54 -9.86 -4.68
CA ILE A 245 -6.04 -11.22 -4.71
C ILE A 245 -6.09 -11.81 -3.31
N THR A 246 -6.80 -12.92 -3.14
CA THR A 246 -6.83 -13.65 -1.87
C THR A 246 -5.73 -14.70 -1.85
N LEU A 247 -4.90 -14.67 -0.82
CA LEU A 247 -3.86 -15.65 -0.59
C LEU A 247 -4.38 -16.83 0.24
N LYS A 248 -3.73 -18.00 0.11
CA LYS A 248 -4.07 -19.22 0.88
C LYS A 248 -3.92 -19.02 2.39
N ASP A 249 -3.14 -18.05 2.84
CA ASP A 249 -2.96 -17.70 4.24
C ASP A 249 -4.03 -16.71 4.76
N GLY A 250 -5.04 -16.41 3.96
CA GLY A 250 -6.17 -15.54 4.31
C GLY A 250 -5.91 -14.04 4.14
N ARG A 251 -4.72 -13.62 3.72
CA ARG A 251 -4.49 -12.20 3.35
C ARG A 251 -5.20 -11.89 2.05
N VAL A 252 -5.71 -10.67 1.96
CA VAL A 252 -6.15 -10.08 0.71
C VAL A 252 -5.18 -8.95 0.35
N LEU A 253 -4.64 -9.00 -0.85
CA LEU A 253 -3.75 -7.99 -1.40
C LEU A 253 -4.47 -7.28 -2.53
N SER A 254 -4.48 -5.95 -2.52
CA SER A 254 -5.02 -5.14 -3.61
C SER A 254 -3.92 -4.33 -4.28
N GLY A 255 -3.94 -4.33 -5.60
CA GLY A 255 -2.95 -3.59 -6.38
C GLY A 255 -3.21 -3.70 -7.88
N ILE A 256 -2.42 -2.98 -8.64
CA ILE A 256 -2.38 -3.09 -10.09
C ILE A 256 -1.44 -4.24 -10.45
N VAL A 257 -1.91 -5.13 -11.29
CA VAL A 257 -1.08 -6.23 -11.80
C VAL A 257 0.02 -5.66 -12.68
N GLY A 258 1.26 -5.90 -12.27
CA GLY A 258 2.47 -5.52 -13.02
C GLY A 258 3.01 -6.68 -13.85
N ALA A 259 4.31 -6.95 -13.71
CA ALA A 259 4.96 -8.04 -14.42
C ALA A 259 4.37 -9.40 -14.02
N GLN A 260 4.21 -10.26 -15.00
CA GLN A 260 3.77 -11.64 -14.82
C GLN A 260 4.78 -12.60 -15.42
N SER A 261 5.03 -13.70 -14.72
CA SER A 261 5.84 -14.83 -15.19
C SER A 261 5.02 -16.11 -15.07
N GLU A 262 5.59 -17.24 -15.44
CA GLU A 262 4.92 -18.55 -15.25
C GLU A 262 4.68 -18.91 -13.77
N ARG A 263 5.42 -18.32 -12.84
CA ARG A 263 5.40 -18.69 -11.42
C ARG A 263 4.91 -17.59 -10.48
N THR A 264 5.02 -16.34 -10.92
CA THR A 264 4.72 -15.18 -10.07
C THR A 264 3.99 -14.10 -10.84
N LEU A 265 3.17 -13.36 -10.14
CA LEU A 265 2.69 -12.06 -10.59
C LEU A 265 3.16 -10.98 -9.60
N THR A 266 3.39 -9.78 -10.11
CA THR A 266 3.73 -8.63 -9.31
C THR A 266 2.50 -7.76 -9.11
N LEU A 267 2.18 -7.44 -7.84
CA LEU A 267 1.19 -6.43 -7.49
C LEU A 267 1.89 -5.14 -7.11
N ARG A 268 1.53 -4.05 -7.78
CA ARG A 268 1.94 -2.69 -7.40
C ARG A 268 0.83 -2.06 -6.57
N SER A 269 1.18 -1.60 -5.38
CA SER A 269 0.33 -0.84 -4.48
C SER A 269 1.02 0.46 -4.06
N VAL A 270 0.38 1.29 -3.24
CA VAL A 270 0.97 2.57 -2.80
C VAL A 270 2.29 2.31 -2.07
N GLY A 271 3.39 2.81 -2.64
CA GLY A 271 4.73 2.71 -2.04
C GLY A 271 5.34 1.31 -2.02
N GLN A 272 4.69 0.31 -2.62
CA GLN A 272 5.14 -1.08 -2.55
C GLN A 272 4.88 -1.85 -3.85
N GLU A 273 5.83 -2.70 -4.18
CA GLU A 273 5.69 -3.72 -5.20
C GLU A 273 5.86 -5.10 -4.54
N THR A 274 4.89 -5.98 -4.72
CA THR A 274 4.87 -7.30 -4.07
C THR A 274 4.81 -8.39 -5.11
N ALA A 275 5.84 -9.25 -5.16
CA ALA A 275 5.81 -10.47 -5.95
C ALA A 275 4.97 -11.54 -5.22
N VAL A 276 4.01 -12.11 -5.91
CA VAL A 276 3.09 -13.14 -5.39
C VAL A 276 3.25 -14.39 -6.23
N SER A 277 3.62 -15.51 -5.59
CA SER A 277 3.66 -16.81 -6.27
C SER A 277 2.24 -17.32 -6.52
N TYR A 278 1.99 -17.86 -7.71
CA TYR A 278 0.70 -18.50 -8.03
C TYR A 278 0.36 -19.67 -7.08
N THR A 279 1.36 -20.31 -6.49
CA THR A 279 1.13 -21.37 -5.49
C THR A 279 0.47 -20.86 -4.21
N HIS A 280 0.57 -19.56 -3.93
CA HIS A 280 -0.03 -18.90 -2.76
C HIS A 280 -1.40 -18.30 -3.04
N LEU A 281 -1.89 -18.33 -4.28
CA LEU A 281 -3.19 -17.78 -4.64
C LEU A 281 -4.32 -18.77 -4.32
N THR A 282 -5.46 -18.23 -3.88
CA THR A 282 -6.74 -18.92 -3.97
C THR A 282 -7.43 -18.44 -5.25
N LEU A 283 -7.89 -19.37 -6.08
CA LEU A 283 -8.75 -19.02 -7.21
C LEU A 283 -10.23 -19.03 -6.76
N PRO A 284 -11.09 -18.12 -7.26
CA PRO A 284 -10.90 -17.17 -8.36
C PRO A 284 -10.45 -15.77 -7.88
N THR A 285 -9.71 -15.06 -8.73
CA THR A 285 -9.43 -13.61 -8.58
C THR A 285 -10.59 -12.80 -9.15
N ASN A 286 -11.24 -11.97 -8.35
CA ASN A 286 -12.23 -11.02 -8.87
C ASN A 286 -11.52 -9.80 -9.47
N ARG A 287 -11.95 -9.41 -10.68
CA ARG A 287 -11.58 -8.12 -11.27
C ARG A 287 -12.69 -7.13 -10.94
N GLU A 288 -12.34 -6.04 -10.28
CA GLU A 288 -13.24 -4.90 -10.08
C GLU A 288 -12.77 -3.75 -10.98
N VAL A 289 -13.73 -3.13 -11.65
CA VAL A 289 -13.53 -1.96 -12.51
C VAL A 289 -13.83 -0.70 -11.74
#